data_1c387b24e375454482de0a3f0a5a19f3
#
_entry.id   1c387b24e375454482de0a3f0a5a19f3
#
_cell.length_a   1.000
_cell.length_b   1.000
_cell.length_c   1.000
_cell.angle_alpha   90.00
_cell.angle_beta   90.00
_cell.angle_gamma   90.00
#
_symmetry.space_group_name_H-M   'P 1'
#
loop_
_entity.id
_entity.type
_entity.pdbx_description
1 polymer ?
#
loop_
_entity_poly.entity_id
_entity_poly.type
_entity_poly.pdbx_seq_one_letter_code
_entity_poly.pdbx_strand_id
1 'polypeptide(L)'
;MRADDDVEVAAIAQAIRDYLAGHSLAADAVGGVARWWLGPAYANASLAQVERALNLLAAHDEIRRLRLMDGTFLFSLVPPTRQ
;
A
#
# COMPACT_ATOMS: atom_id res chain seq x y z
N MET A 1 -3.89 -15.78 14.75
CA MET A 1 -3.48 -15.40 13.47
C MET A 1 -3.63 -16.46 12.46
N ARG A 2 -4.00 -16.08 11.32
CA ARG A 2 -4.27 -17.00 10.36
C ARG A 2 -3.37 -16.90 9.23
N ALA A 3 -2.87 -18.00 8.71
CA ALA A 3 -2.04 -18.04 7.55
C ALA A 3 -2.76 -17.45 6.34
N ASP A 4 -4.06 -17.65 6.28
CA ASP A 4 -4.86 -17.10 5.19
C ASP A 4 -4.78 -15.59 5.13
N ASP A 5 -4.84 -14.95 6.29
CA ASP A 5 -4.78 -13.50 6.33
C ASP A 5 -3.40 -13.00 5.96
N ASP A 6 -2.37 -13.71 6.39
CA ASP A 6 -1.01 -13.33 6.04
C ASP A 6 -0.75 -13.49 4.55
N VAL A 7 -1.28 -14.55 3.95
CA VAL A 7 -1.13 -14.76 2.51
C VAL A 7 -1.86 -13.65 1.76
N GLU A 8 -3.04 -13.28 2.23
CA GLU A 8 -3.80 -12.23 1.58
C GLU A 8 -3.09 -10.89 1.67
N VAL A 9 -2.55 -10.56 2.84
CA VAL A 9 -1.81 -9.31 3.02
C VAL A 9 -0.57 -9.30 2.13
N ALA A 10 0.13 -10.42 2.02
CA ALA A 10 1.31 -10.48 1.17
C ALA A 10 0.95 -10.29 -0.29
N ALA A 11 -0.18 -10.85 -0.72
CA ALA A 11 -0.63 -10.68 -2.09
C ALA A 11 -1.02 -9.23 -2.37
N ILE A 12 -1.66 -8.58 -1.41
CA ILE A 12 -2.02 -7.18 -1.55
C ILE A 12 -0.75 -6.33 -1.64
N ALA A 13 0.24 -6.63 -0.81
CA ALA A 13 1.50 -5.90 -0.84
C ALA A 13 2.16 -6.02 -2.21
N GLN A 14 2.13 -7.22 -2.80
CA GLN A 14 2.71 -7.40 -4.13
C GLN A 14 1.92 -6.61 -5.18
N ALA A 15 0.60 -6.59 -5.07
CA ALA A 15 -0.22 -5.82 -6.01
C ALA A 15 0.10 -4.33 -5.91
N ILE A 16 0.36 -3.84 -4.70
CA ILE A 16 0.74 -2.45 -4.50
C ILE A 16 2.10 -2.17 -5.17
N ARG A 17 3.06 -3.06 -4.99
CA ARG A 17 4.35 -2.91 -5.66
C ARG A 17 4.19 -2.86 -7.16
N ASP A 18 3.36 -3.75 -7.70
CA ASP A 18 3.16 -3.82 -9.14
C ASP A 18 2.53 -2.53 -9.66
N TYR A 19 1.56 -2.00 -8.93
CA TYR A 19 0.93 -0.75 -9.33
C TYR A 19 1.96 0.39 -9.37
N LEU A 20 2.77 0.48 -8.32
CA LEU A 20 3.74 1.56 -8.21
C LEU A 20 4.86 1.44 -9.24
N ALA A 21 5.12 0.23 -9.73
CA ALA A 21 6.10 0.06 -10.79
C ALA A 21 5.70 0.82 -12.04
N GLY A 22 4.40 0.94 -12.28
CA GLY A 22 3.92 1.69 -13.44
C GLY A 22 3.40 3.08 -13.10
N HIS A 23 3.36 3.43 -11.82
CA HIS A 23 2.80 4.71 -11.38
C HIS A 23 3.64 5.28 -10.27
N SER A 24 4.89 5.60 -10.59
CA SER A 24 5.87 5.96 -9.57
C SER A 24 5.55 7.24 -8.82
N LEU A 25 4.68 8.07 -9.37
CA LEU A 25 4.30 9.32 -8.70
C LEU A 25 2.99 9.22 -7.93
N ALA A 26 2.40 8.03 -7.88
CA ALA A 26 1.13 7.87 -7.18
C ALA A 26 1.29 8.07 -5.69
N ALA A 27 0.31 8.71 -5.09
CA ALA A 27 0.26 8.89 -3.65
C ALA A 27 -1.21 8.90 -3.26
N ASP A 28 -1.56 8.14 -2.21
CA ASP A 28 -2.95 8.03 -1.83
C ASP A 28 -3.07 7.57 -0.39
N ALA A 29 -4.25 7.76 0.17
CA ALA A 29 -4.58 7.21 1.48
C ALA A 29 -5.06 5.76 1.30
N VAL A 30 -5.28 5.08 2.42
CA VAL A 30 -5.67 3.67 2.39
C VAL A 30 -6.89 3.44 1.51
N GLY A 31 -7.91 4.29 1.64
CA GLY A 31 -9.12 4.13 0.84
C GLY A 31 -8.87 4.26 -0.65
N GLY A 32 -8.01 5.20 -1.02
CA GLY A 32 -7.66 5.38 -2.43
C GLY A 32 -6.85 4.21 -2.96
N VAL A 33 -5.92 3.71 -2.15
CA VAL A 33 -5.15 2.53 -2.54
C VAL A 33 -6.10 1.36 -2.79
N ALA A 34 -7.03 1.13 -1.87
CA ALA A 34 -7.97 0.02 -1.99
C ALA A 34 -8.85 0.16 -3.24
N ARG A 35 -9.20 1.41 -3.57
CA ARG A 35 -10.13 1.65 -4.67
C ARG A 35 -9.44 1.72 -6.02
N TRP A 36 -8.27 2.34 -6.07
CA TRP A 36 -7.66 2.67 -7.36
C TRP A 36 -6.40 1.89 -7.70
N TRP A 37 -5.64 1.46 -6.68
CA TRP A 37 -4.38 0.78 -6.93
C TRP A 37 -4.55 -0.72 -7.09
N LEU A 38 -5.55 -1.27 -6.43
CA LEU A 38 -5.79 -2.71 -6.47
C LEU A 38 -6.83 -3.01 -7.53
N GLY A 39 -6.64 -4.12 -8.21
CA GLY A 39 -7.58 -4.50 -9.25
C GLY A 39 -8.79 -5.21 -8.69
N PRO A 40 -9.68 -5.65 -9.58
CA PRO A 40 -10.90 -6.34 -9.14
C PRO A 40 -10.64 -7.60 -8.35
N ALA A 41 -9.47 -8.20 -8.50
CA ALA A 41 -9.13 -9.40 -7.73
C ALA A 41 -9.14 -9.14 -6.23
N TYR A 42 -8.99 -7.88 -5.82
CA TYR A 42 -8.94 -7.52 -4.41
C TYR A 42 -10.13 -6.70 -3.97
N ALA A 43 -11.22 -6.77 -4.71
CA ALA A 43 -12.41 -5.98 -4.41
C ALA A 43 -12.97 -6.30 -3.03
N ASN A 44 -12.73 -7.50 -2.53
CA ASN A 44 -13.26 -7.92 -1.23
C ASN A 44 -12.25 -7.76 -0.10
N ALA A 45 -11.07 -7.22 -0.38
CA ALA A 45 -10.09 -7.02 0.67
C ALA A 45 -10.59 -5.93 1.63
N SER A 46 -10.38 -6.14 2.91
CA SER A 46 -10.80 -5.14 3.89
C SER A 46 -9.79 -4.00 3.93
N LEU A 47 -10.23 -2.83 4.38
CA LEU A 47 -9.31 -1.71 4.55
C LEU A 47 -8.21 -2.06 5.55
N ALA A 48 -8.54 -2.86 6.56
CA ALA A 48 -7.53 -3.28 7.53
C ALA A 48 -6.44 -4.11 6.87
N GLN A 49 -6.80 -4.98 5.93
CA GLN A 49 -5.81 -5.77 5.21
C GLN A 49 -4.95 -4.90 4.31
N VAL A 50 -5.56 -3.93 3.64
CA VAL A 50 -4.82 -3.01 2.78
C VAL A 50 -3.87 -2.18 3.64
N GLU A 51 -4.33 -1.71 4.78
CA GLU A 51 -3.50 -0.92 5.67
C GLU A 51 -2.32 -1.75 6.19
N ARG A 52 -2.56 -3.01 6.55
CA ARG A 52 -1.47 -3.88 6.99
C ARG A 52 -0.44 -4.07 5.90
N ALA A 53 -0.88 -4.23 4.66
CA ALA A 53 0.05 -4.38 3.54
C ALA A 53 0.87 -3.12 3.35
N LEU A 54 0.23 -1.95 3.43
CA LEU A 54 0.94 -0.69 3.27
C LEU A 54 1.95 -0.49 4.39
N ASN A 55 1.57 -0.80 5.62
CA ASN A 55 2.48 -0.66 6.75
C ASN A 55 3.65 -1.63 6.65
N LEU A 56 3.40 -2.82 6.12
CA LEU A 56 4.46 -3.78 5.90
C LEU A 56 5.49 -3.24 4.89
N LEU A 57 5.01 -2.68 3.79
CA LEU A 57 5.89 -2.10 2.79
C LEU A 57 6.65 -0.90 3.35
N ALA A 58 5.99 -0.08 4.15
CA ALA A 58 6.65 1.07 4.78
C ALA A 58 7.71 0.62 5.77
N ALA A 59 7.45 -0.45 6.51
CA ALA A 59 8.42 -0.97 7.46
C ALA A 59 9.66 -1.51 6.76
N HIS A 60 9.52 -1.94 5.52
CA HIS A 60 10.65 -2.42 4.72
C HIS A 60 11.25 -1.31 3.84
N ASP A 61 10.85 -0.08 4.07
CA ASP A 61 11.35 1.08 3.31
C ASP A 61 11.06 0.99 1.83
N GLU A 62 10.06 0.22 1.45
CA GLU A 62 9.68 0.13 0.04
C GLU A 62 8.75 1.25 -0.37
N ILE A 63 8.01 1.81 0.58
CA ILE A 63 7.18 2.98 0.33
C ILE A 63 7.33 3.94 1.49
N ARG A 64 6.87 5.18 1.27
CA ARG A 64 6.91 6.23 2.23
C ARG A 64 5.54 6.46 2.80
N ARG A 65 5.47 6.74 4.08
CA ARG A 65 4.22 7.07 4.75
C ARG A 65 4.32 8.48 5.28
N LEU A 66 3.42 9.35 4.83
CA LEU A 66 3.41 10.73 5.24
C LEU A 66 2.15 11.04 6.01
N ARG A 67 2.29 11.58 7.21
CA ARG A 67 1.14 11.95 8.01
C ARG A 67 0.73 13.36 7.68
N LEU A 68 -0.56 13.54 7.36
CA LEU A 68 -1.10 14.85 7.06
C LEU A 68 -1.58 15.52 8.33
N MET A 69 -1.90 16.79 8.23
CA MET A 69 -2.31 17.57 9.40
C MET A 69 -3.57 17.07 10.05
N ASP A 70 -4.45 16.45 9.29
CA ASP A 70 -5.69 15.93 9.84
C ASP A 70 -5.54 14.52 10.42
N GLY A 71 -4.32 14.00 10.45
CA GLY A 71 -4.05 12.68 10.98
C GLY A 71 -4.11 11.55 9.97
N THR A 72 -4.51 11.85 8.75
CA THR A 72 -4.54 10.87 7.68
C THR A 72 -3.13 10.59 7.18
N PHE A 73 -2.88 9.36 6.75
CA PHE A 73 -1.61 9.02 6.14
C PHE A 73 -1.74 8.88 4.64
N LEU A 74 -0.75 9.40 3.92
CA LEU A 74 -0.59 9.14 2.50
C LEU A 74 0.55 8.16 2.31
N PHE A 75 0.39 7.31 1.30
CA PHE A 75 1.42 6.33 0.96
C PHE A 75 1.88 6.57 -0.46
N SER A 76 3.19 6.55 -0.68
CA SER A 76 3.76 6.78 -2.00
C SER A 76 5.04 5.98 -2.12
N LEU A 77 5.52 5.86 -3.36
CA LEU A 77 6.77 5.17 -3.59
C LEU A 77 7.91 5.95 -2.97
N VAL A 78 8.81 5.26 -2.30
CA VAL A 78 9.99 5.92 -1.78
C VAL A 78 10.89 6.23 -2.97
N PRO A 79 11.17 7.52 -3.23
CA PRO A 79 11.98 7.85 -4.40
C PRO A 79 13.40 7.38 -4.21
N PRO A 80 14.08 7.06 -5.31
CA PRO A 80 15.48 6.67 -5.18
C PRO A 80 16.29 7.81 -4.62
N THR A 81 17.23 7.45 -3.79
CA THR A 81 18.13 8.44 -3.23
C THR A 81 19.09 8.88 -4.31
N ARG A 82 19.28 10.21 -4.41
CA ARG A 82 20.19 10.64 -5.38
C ARG A 82 20.92 11.69 -4.87
N GLN A 83 21.79 11.96 -5.35
CA GLN A 83 22.58 12.96 -4.79
C GLN A 83 23.13 13.77 -5.78
#